data_9e57bbbae005b6f15b3e751fc87e39f3
#
_entry.id   9e57bbbae005b6f15b3e751fc87e39f3
#
_cell.length_a   1.000
_cell.length_b   1.000
_cell.length_c   1.000
_cell.angle_alpha   90.00
_cell.angle_beta   90.00
_cell.angle_gamma   90.00
#
_symmetry.space_group_name_H-M   'P 1'
#
loop_
_entity.id
_entity.type
_entity.pdbx_description
1 polymer ?
#
loop_
_entity_poly.entity_id
_entity_poly.type
_entity_poly.pdbx_seq_one_letter_code
_entity_poly.pdbx_strand_id
1 'polypeptide(L)'
;MKRGKYKIYLFRHGKTTFNRDGRFTGQMEARLTDEGRKHANKIARELKDKTFEVAFHTHLSRSKNTLKPVLKFHPECKIILEDDRMIERSYGELEGTTHKQFIDKIGEQSYDLRVHGDAIENLEPKLRDKVEEFLGEKEYEAIHRGYKVAAPGGESFRDVEKRVKSFIKDLKKFMRRNKVNVAISAHGNSIRLFRKIMERAPKKSVVRWFIPYDKVFEYSV
;
A
#
# COMPACT_ATOMS: atom_id res chain seq x y z
N MET A 1 0.92 -30.23 -7.75
CA MET A 1 1.93 -29.14 -7.73
C MET A 1 2.89 -29.40 -6.58
N LYS A 2 4.22 -29.47 -6.83
CA LYS A 2 5.21 -29.57 -5.74
C LYS A 2 5.05 -28.32 -4.85
N ARG A 3 4.78 -28.50 -3.54
CA ARG A 3 4.82 -27.41 -2.57
C ARG A 3 6.22 -26.79 -2.59
N GLY A 4 6.30 -25.47 -2.77
CA GLY A 4 7.58 -24.76 -2.72
C GLY A 4 8.26 -24.99 -1.35
N LYS A 5 9.58 -25.08 -1.37
CA LYS A 5 10.39 -25.47 -0.21
C LYS A 5 10.57 -24.33 0.80
N TYR A 6 10.59 -23.08 0.32
CA TYR A 6 10.90 -21.90 1.14
C TYR A 6 9.67 -21.02 1.33
N LYS A 7 9.59 -20.33 2.47
CA LYS A 7 8.43 -19.53 2.89
C LYS A 7 8.71 -18.04 2.80
N ILE A 8 7.68 -17.29 2.37
CA ILE A 8 7.62 -15.82 2.43
C ILE A 8 6.52 -15.46 3.43
N TYR A 9 6.88 -14.65 4.42
CA TYR A 9 5.95 -14.06 5.40
C TYR A 9 5.82 -12.56 5.09
N LEU A 10 4.72 -12.17 4.45
CA LEU A 10 4.47 -10.81 3.99
C LEU A 10 3.42 -10.14 4.86
N PHE A 11 3.70 -8.95 5.38
CA PHE A 11 2.77 -8.19 6.21
C PHE A 11 2.87 -6.70 5.97
N ARG A 12 1.77 -6.00 6.27
CA ARG A 12 1.66 -4.56 6.17
C ARG A 12 2.21 -3.88 7.42
N HIS A 13 2.82 -2.70 7.24
CA HIS A 13 3.14 -1.83 8.38
C HIS A 13 1.89 -1.50 9.21
N GLY A 14 2.06 -1.27 10.52
CA GLY A 14 0.99 -0.87 11.42
C GLY A 14 0.35 0.46 11.04
N LYS A 15 -0.85 0.74 11.55
CA LYS A 15 -1.59 1.99 11.30
C LYS A 15 -0.77 3.22 11.66
N THR A 16 -0.74 4.20 10.77
CA THR A 16 0.00 5.47 10.95
C THR A 16 -0.93 6.62 11.27
N THR A 17 -0.36 7.76 11.68
CA THR A 17 -1.09 9.01 11.87
C THR A 17 -1.83 9.43 10.61
N PHE A 18 -1.19 9.34 9.42
CA PHE A 18 -1.83 9.67 8.15
C PHE A 18 -2.99 8.72 7.80
N ASN A 19 -2.87 7.42 8.14
CA ASN A 19 -3.98 6.49 7.95
C ASN A 19 -5.16 6.82 8.88
N ARG A 20 -4.90 7.29 10.12
CA ARG A 20 -5.94 7.75 11.04
C ARG A 20 -6.64 8.99 10.52
N ASP A 21 -5.88 9.93 9.97
CA ASP A 21 -6.36 11.25 9.56
C ASP A 21 -6.88 11.26 8.11
N GLY A 22 -7.01 10.08 7.44
CA GLY A 22 -7.53 9.96 6.07
C GLY A 22 -6.70 10.73 5.03
N ARG A 23 -5.36 10.74 5.18
CA ARG A 23 -4.45 11.42 4.25
C ARG A 23 -3.86 10.47 3.22
N PHE A 24 -3.57 11.00 2.04
CA PHE A 24 -2.70 10.33 1.08
C PHE A 24 -1.28 10.25 1.64
N THR A 25 -0.86 9.08 2.09
CA THR A 25 0.46 8.91 2.70
C THR A 25 1.57 8.80 1.65
N GLY A 26 1.34 8.01 0.62
CA GLY A 26 2.34 7.73 -0.40
C GLY A 26 3.69 7.36 0.18
N GLN A 27 4.72 8.06 -0.26
CA GLN A 27 6.10 7.86 0.17
C GLN A 27 6.56 8.87 1.25
N MET A 28 5.66 9.73 1.75
CA MET A 28 5.95 10.57 2.89
C MET A 28 6.12 9.76 4.18
N GLU A 29 6.94 10.28 5.09
CA GLU A 29 7.10 9.72 6.43
C GLU A 29 5.83 9.92 7.28
N ALA A 30 5.40 8.85 7.94
CA ALA A 30 4.27 8.88 8.87
C ALA A 30 4.52 7.92 10.03
N ARG A 31 4.36 8.41 11.25
CA ARG A 31 4.63 7.64 12.49
C ARG A 31 3.53 6.63 12.75
N LEU A 32 3.90 5.47 13.31
CA LEU A 32 2.92 4.53 13.83
C LEU A 32 2.13 5.15 14.97
N THR A 33 0.81 4.93 14.96
CA THR A 33 -0.04 5.23 16.13
C THR A 33 0.16 4.18 17.22
N ASP A 34 -0.42 4.38 18.42
CA ASP A 34 -0.44 3.35 19.48
C ASP A 34 -1.13 2.07 18.98
N GLU A 35 -2.23 2.22 18.24
CA GLU A 35 -2.90 1.11 17.57
C GLU A 35 -1.96 0.42 16.56
N GLY A 36 -1.20 1.20 15.77
CA GLY A 36 -0.21 0.68 14.83
C GLY A 36 0.92 -0.10 15.52
N ARG A 37 1.34 0.32 16.71
CA ARG A 37 2.30 -0.44 17.54
C ARG A 37 1.69 -1.76 18.05
N LYS A 38 0.41 -1.75 18.42
CA LYS A 38 -0.32 -2.99 18.79
C LYS A 38 -0.42 -3.95 17.60
N HIS A 39 -0.65 -3.44 16.38
CA HIS A 39 -0.63 -4.25 15.15
C HIS A 39 0.74 -4.91 14.93
N ALA A 40 1.84 -4.13 15.04
CA ALA A 40 3.20 -4.67 14.91
C ALA A 40 3.49 -5.78 15.94
N ASN A 41 3.05 -5.61 17.19
CA ASN A 41 3.19 -6.63 18.22
C ASN A 41 2.32 -7.87 17.96
N LYS A 42 1.14 -7.72 17.32
CA LYS A 42 0.30 -8.85 16.91
C LYS A 42 0.99 -9.67 15.81
N ILE A 43 1.54 -9.00 14.78
CA ILE A 43 2.36 -9.65 13.74
C ILE A 43 3.55 -10.39 14.35
N ALA A 44 4.24 -9.78 15.32
CA ALA A 44 5.37 -10.41 16.01
C ALA A 44 4.96 -11.71 16.72
N ARG A 45 3.80 -11.73 17.39
CA ARG A 45 3.26 -12.94 18.04
C ARG A 45 2.83 -14.00 17.02
N GLU A 46 2.22 -13.61 15.89
CA GLU A 46 1.82 -14.54 14.83
C GLU A 46 3.03 -15.23 14.19
N LEU A 47 4.16 -14.52 14.10
CA LEU A 47 5.38 -15.03 13.48
C LEU A 47 6.33 -15.75 14.47
N LYS A 48 6.15 -15.66 15.78
CA LYS A 48 7.14 -16.10 16.78
C LYS A 48 7.61 -17.55 16.61
N ASP A 49 6.71 -18.44 16.14
CA ASP A 49 6.99 -19.88 15.93
C ASP A 49 7.31 -20.22 14.46
N LYS A 50 7.51 -19.20 13.61
CA LYS A 50 7.97 -19.35 12.23
C LYS A 50 9.48 -19.16 12.19
N THR A 51 10.11 -19.64 11.12
CA THR A 51 11.57 -19.50 10.94
C THR A 51 11.84 -18.73 9.66
N PHE A 52 12.66 -17.70 9.73
CA PHE A 52 13.20 -16.99 8.57
C PHE A 52 14.57 -16.39 8.89
N GLU A 53 15.47 -16.47 7.95
CA GLU A 53 16.86 -16.07 8.11
C GLU A 53 17.13 -14.66 7.58
N VAL A 54 16.20 -14.14 6.75
CA VAL A 54 16.33 -12.84 6.09
C VAL A 54 15.04 -12.05 6.24
N ALA A 55 15.15 -10.76 6.52
CA ALA A 55 14.02 -9.86 6.54
C ALA A 55 14.20 -8.70 5.56
N PHE A 56 13.11 -8.27 4.95
CA PHE A 56 13.06 -7.11 4.06
C PHE A 56 12.16 -6.02 4.65
N HIS A 57 12.56 -4.79 4.47
CA HIS A 57 11.74 -3.59 4.71
C HIS A 57 12.01 -2.55 3.63
N THR A 58 11.28 -1.45 3.63
CA THR A 58 11.55 -0.26 2.81
C THR A 58 12.25 0.80 3.65
N HIS A 59 12.77 1.87 3.03
CA HIS A 59 13.41 2.96 3.78
C HIS A 59 12.43 3.66 4.76
N LEU A 60 11.11 3.58 4.53
CA LEU A 60 10.12 4.27 5.36
C LEU A 60 10.06 3.73 6.79
N SER A 61 10.08 4.65 7.75
CA SER A 61 10.16 4.34 9.18
C SER A 61 9.03 3.43 9.67
N ARG A 62 7.81 3.56 9.13
CA ARG A 62 6.67 2.71 9.48
C ARG A 62 6.89 1.24 9.14
N SER A 63 7.58 0.94 8.02
CA SER A 63 7.95 -0.42 7.63
C SER A 63 9.01 -0.98 8.60
N LYS A 64 10.09 -0.23 8.84
CA LYS A 64 11.17 -0.57 9.80
C LYS A 64 10.62 -0.80 11.21
N ASN A 65 9.79 0.12 11.71
CA ASN A 65 9.26 0.08 13.06
C ASN A 65 8.23 -1.04 13.28
N THR A 66 7.57 -1.51 12.21
CA THR A 66 6.70 -2.68 12.28
C THR A 66 7.51 -3.98 12.31
N LEU A 67 8.64 -4.03 11.61
CA LEU A 67 9.53 -5.20 11.60
C LEU A 67 10.29 -5.37 12.93
N LYS A 68 10.68 -4.29 13.61
CA LYS A 68 11.46 -4.33 14.86
C LYS A 68 10.94 -5.30 15.94
N PRO A 69 9.66 -5.28 16.35
CA PRO A 69 9.15 -6.23 17.34
C PRO A 69 9.13 -7.67 16.84
N VAL A 70 8.99 -7.90 15.52
CA VAL A 70 9.08 -9.23 14.92
C VAL A 70 10.47 -9.82 15.13
N LEU A 71 11.52 -9.05 14.81
CA LEU A 71 12.92 -9.48 14.93
C LEU A 71 13.35 -9.84 16.35
N LYS A 72 12.65 -9.35 17.38
CA LYS A 72 12.93 -9.72 18.77
C LYS A 72 12.73 -11.22 19.06
N PHE A 73 11.88 -11.89 18.30
CA PHE A 73 11.61 -13.32 18.43
C PHE A 73 12.44 -14.17 17.44
N HIS A 74 13.24 -13.53 16.57
CA HIS A 74 13.97 -14.20 15.48
C HIS A 74 15.47 -13.91 15.52
N PRO A 75 16.19 -14.43 16.54
CA PRO A 75 17.65 -14.27 16.63
C PRO A 75 18.41 -14.92 15.47
N GLU A 76 17.76 -15.85 14.75
CA GLU A 76 18.29 -16.47 13.53
C GLU A 76 18.32 -15.52 12.33
N CYS A 77 17.46 -14.48 12.31
CA CYS A 77 17.41 -13.50 11.23
C CYS A 77 18.57 -12.50 11.35
N LYS A 78 19.70 -12.81 10.73
CA LYS A 78 20.92 -11.98 10.76
C LYS A 78 21.02 -11.00 9.61
N ILE A 79 20.23 -11.19 8.54
CA ILE A 79 20.29 -10.39 7.33
C ILE A 79 19.01 -9.57 7.23
N ILE A 80 19.16 -8.25 7.31
CA ILE A 80 18.04 -7.30 7.16
C ILE A 80 18.37 -6.41 5.97
N LEU A 81 17.52 -6.43 4.95
CA LEU A 81 17.72 -5.76 3.67
C LEU A 81 16.66 -4.70 3.44
N GLU A 82 17.09 -3.57 2.91
CA GLU A 82 16.20 -2.51 2.43
C GLU A 82 15.96 -2.71 0.92
N ASP A 83 14.67 -2.76 0.50
CA ASP A 83 14.32 -2.82 -0.91
C ASP A 83 13.04 -2.04 -1.20
N ASP A 84 13.19 -0.87 -1.80
CA ASP A 84 12.11 0.05 -2.11
C ASP A 84 11.25 -0.36 -3.29
N ARG A 85 11.54 -1.47 -3.96
CA ARG A 85 10.59 -2.05 -4.91
C ARG A 85 9.30 -2.50 -4.23
N MET A 86 9.31 -2.64 -2.88
CA MET A 86 8.15 -2.92 -2.05
C MET A 86 7.58 -1.69 -1.33
N ILE A 87 8.05 -0.48 -1.64
CA ILE A 87 7.55 0.78 -1.06
C ILE A 87 6.08 1.05 -1.45
N GLU A 88 5.40 1.93 -0.71
CA GLU A 88 4.04 2.34 -1.02
C GLU A 88 3.96 3.02 -2.39
N ARG A 89 2.78 3.01 -3.00
CA ARG A 89 2.50 3.78 -4.21
C ARG A 89 2.68 5.26 -3.93
N SER A 90 3.45 5.95 -4.76
CA SER A 90 3.51 7.41 -4.70
C SER A 90 2.19 8.01 -5.17
N TYR A 91 1.70 8.99 -4.42
CA TYR A 91 0.57 9.82 -4.77
C TYR A 91 1.02 11.22 -5.26
N GLY A 92 2.35 11.43 -5.45
CA GLY A 92 2.89 12.66 -5.99
C GLY A 92 2.42 13.91 -5.25
N GLU A 93 1.86 14.87 -5.97
CA GLU A 93 1.39 16.14 -5.42
C GLU A 93 0.24 16.02 -4.42
N LEU A 94 -0.43 14.86 -4.35
CA LEU A 94 -1.50 14.63 -3.38
C LEU A 94 -0.99 14.19 -2.00
N GLU A 95 0.29 13.84 -1.87
CA GLU A 95 0.85 13.35 -0.62
C GLU A 95 0.70 14.38 0.50
N GLY A 96 0.22 13.95 1.67
CA GLY A 96 -0.05 14.79 2.83
C GLY A 96 -1.43 15.46 2.84
N THR A 97 -2.12 15.58 1.69
CA THR A 97 -3.49 16.10 1.65
C THR A 97 -4.49 15.08 2.21
N THR A 98 -5.62 15.56 2.76
CA THR A 98 -6.70 14.65 3.14
C THR A 98 -7.53 14.25 1.91
N HIS A 99 -8.16 13.08 1.98
CA HIS A 99 -9.09 12.64 0.93
C HIS A 99 -10.23 13.65 0.76
N LYS A 100 -10.72 14.22 1.88
CA LYS A 100 -11.78 15.24 1.85
C LYS A 100 -11.31 16.51 1.13
N GLN A 101 -10.14 17.05 1.50
CA GLN A 101 -9.58 18.25 0.82
C GLN A 101 -9.41 18.03 -0.68
N PHE A 102 -9.02 16.81 -1.09
CA PHE A 102 -8.92 16.47 -2.51
C PHE A 102 -10.29 16.47 -3.18
N ILE A 103 -11.30 15.79 -2.57
CA ILE A 103 -12.65 15.69 -3.12
C ILE A 103 -13.26 17.08 -3.29
N ASP A 104 -13.18 17.92 -2.25
CA ASP A 104 -13.73 19.27 -2.26
C ASP A 104 -13.08 20.11 -3.38
N LYS A 105 -11.74 20.17 -3.43
CA LYS A 105 -10.99 20.97 -4.42
C LYS A 105 -11.22 20.52 -5.86
N ILE A 106 -11.15 19.21 -6.10
CA ILE A 106 -11.29 18.65 -7.46
C ILE A 106 -12.74 18.67 -7.91
N GLY A 107 -13.69 18.53 -6.97
CA GLY A 107 -15.10 18.68 -7.24
C GLY A 107 -15.44 20.06 -7.76
N GLU A 108 -14.98 21.10 -7.07
CA GLU A 108 -15.12 22.51 -7.47
C GLU A 108 -14.50 22.75 -8.87
N GLN A 109 -13.23 22.36 -9.07
CA GLN A 109 -12.56 22.51 -10.37
C GLN A 109 -13.26 21.74 -11.50
N SER A 110 -13.72 20.53 -11.24
CA SER A 110 -14.43 19.71 -12.23
C SER A 110 -15.80 20.28 -12.56
N TYR A 111 -16.46 20.89 -11.60
CA TYR A 111 -17.72 21.62 -11.80
C TYR A 111 -17.48 22.81 -12.71
N ASP A 112 -16.55 23.69 -12.38
CA ASP A 112 -16.25 24.91 -13.14
C ASP A 112 -15.86 24.62 -14.60
N LEU A 113 -15.08 23.56 -14.84
CA LEU A 113 -14.70 23.14 -16.19
C LEU A 113 -15.86 22.61 -17.03
N ARG A 114 -16.88 22.02 -16.40
CA ARG A 114 -18.04 21.42 -17.11
C ARG A 114 -19.19 22.35 -17.30
N VAL A 115 -19.27 23.43 -16.51
CA VAL A 115 -20.39 24.34 -16.44
C VAL A 115 -20.21 25.58 -17.32
N HIS A 116 -18.99 25.84 -17.81
CA HIS A 116 -18.71 26.98 -18.69
C HIS A 116 -19.56 26.89 -19.98
N GLY A 117 -20.65 27.64 -19.99
CA GLY A 117 -21.53 27.82 -21.14
C GLY A 117 -22.81 26.97 -21.19
N ASP A 118 -23.12 26.18 -20.19
CA ASP A 118 -24.34 25.36 -20.14
C ASP A 118 -25.36 25.82 -19.06
N ALA A 119 -26.62 25.38 -19.21
CA ALA A 119 -27.74 25.72 -18.32
C ALA A 119 -27.56 25.31 -16.82
N ILE A 120 -26.43 24.72 -16.50
CA ILE A 120 -26.00 24.27 -15.15
C ILE A 120 -25.42 25.42 -14.33
N GLU A 121 -25.05 26.56 -14.94
CA GLU A 121 -24.50 27.74 -14.27
C GLU A 121 -25.41 28.34 -13.17
N ASN A 122 -26.70 28.02 -13.21
CA ASN A 122 -27.72 28.57 -12.31
C ASN A 122 -28.26 27.55 -11.29
N LEU A 123 -27.47 26.51 -10.92
CA LEU A 123 -27.88 25.58 -9.87
C LEU A 123 -27.99 26.29 -8.53
N GLU A 124 -29.09 25.98 -7.81
CA GLU A 124 -29.19 26.32 -6.41
C GLU A 124 -27.97 25.87 -5.61
N PRO A 125 -27.41 26.69 -4.69
CA PRO A 125 -26.14 26.39 -4.01
C PRO A 125 -26.07 24.98 -3.40
N LYS A 126 -27.14 24.51 -2.77
CA LYS A 126 -27.19 23.14 -2.20
C LYS A 126 -27.10 22.01 -3.24
N LEU A 127 -27.56 22.27 -4.46
CA LEU A 127 -27.48 21.31 -5.54
C LEU A 127 -26.08 21.35 -6.19
N ARG A 128 -25.50 22.54 -6.30
CA ARG A 128 -24.13 22.76 -6.74
C ARG A 128 -23.15 21.98 -5.83
N ASP A 129 -23.21 22.15 -4.51
CA ASP A 129 -22.36 21.46 -3.53
C ASP A 129 -22.41 19.92 -3.73
N LYS A 130 -23.61 19.36 -3.95
CA LYS A 130 -23.78 17.92 -4.21
C LYS A 130 -23.14 17.45 -5.52
N VAL A 131 -23.20 18.27 -6.57
CA VAL A 131 -22.58 17.94 -7.86
C VAL A 131 -21.07 18.02 -7.76
N GLU A 132 -20.53 19.03 -7.07
CA GLU A 132 -19.10 19.18 -6.81
C GLU A 132 -18.57 17.99 -6.00
N GLU A 133 -19.23 17.60 -4.90
CA GLU A 133 -18.88 16.43 -4.11
C GLU A 133 -18.87 15.15 -4.96
N PHE A 134 -19.92 14.94 -5.78
CA PHE A 134 -20.00 13.78 -6.66
C PHE A 134 -18.88 13.73 -7.70
N LEU A 135 -18.51 14.87 -8.31
CA LEU A 135 -17.41 14.95 -9.27
C LEU A 135 -16.05 14.68 -8.61
N GLY A 136 -15.85 15.27 -7.42
CA GLY A 136 -14.64 15.05 -6.64
C GLY A 136 -14.47 13.58 -6.21
N GLU A 137 -15.56 12.93 -5.78
CA GLU A 137 -15.54 11.50 -5.45
C GLU A 137 -15.23 10.63 -6.66
N LYS A 138 -15.73 10.98 -7.85
CA LYS A 138 -15.40 10.24 -9.09
C LYS A 138 -13.92 10.30 -9.44
N GLU A 139 -13.30 11.47 -9.34
CA GLU A 139 -11.87 11.61 -9.57
C GLU A 139 -11.04 10.92 -8.48
N TYR A 140 -11.47 11.02 -7.23
CA TYR A 140 -10.87 10.26 -6.12
C TYR A 140 -10.87 8.76 -6.42
N GLU A 141 -12.03 8.20 -6.80
CA GLU A 141 -12.16 6.79 -7.17
C GLU A 141 -11.27 6.44 -8.37
N ALA A 142 -11.20 7.28 -9.39
CA ALA A 142 -10.36 7.07 -10.57
C ALA A 142 -8.87 6.97 -10.19
N ILE A 143 -8.38 7.88 -9.35
CA ILE A 143 -6.99 7.87 -8.89
C ILE A 143 -6.76 6.72 -7.91
N HIS A 144 -7.68 6.52 -6.96
CA HIS A 144 -7.51 5.54 -5.88
C HIS A 144 -7.67 4.10 -6.35
N ARG A 145 -8.56 3.84 -7.33
CA ARG A 145 -8.93 2.51 -7.82
C ARG A 145 -8.55 2.26 -9.28
N GLY A 146 -8.25 3.30 -10.03
CA GLY A 146 -7.86 3.16 -11.43
C GLY A 146 -6.50 2.46 -11.60
N TYR A 147 -6.47 1.38 -12.37
CA TYR A 147 -5.25 0.57 -12.51
C TYR A 147 -4.13 1.27 -13.29
N LYS A 148 -4.51 2.16 -14.22
CA LYS A 148 -3.57 2.90 -15.09
C LYS A 148 -3.52 4.39 -14.75
N VAL A 149 -4.38 4.85 -13.86
CA VAL A 149 -4.48 6.25 -13.48
C VAL A 149 -3.50 6.51 -12.33
N ALA A 150 -2.76 7.59 -12.43
CA ALA A 150 -1.84 8.07 -11.39
C ALA A 150 -2.25 9.48 -10.98
N ALA A 151 -1.96 9.85 -9.73
CA ALA A 151 -1.95 11.25 -9.32
C ALA A 151 -0.84 12.01 -10.06
N PRO A 152 -0.94 13.33 -10.24
CA PRO A 152 0.14 14.14 -10.81
C PRO A 152 1.46 13.90 -10.08
N GLY A 153 2.53 13.60 -10.82
CA GLY A 153 3.83 13.26 -10.26
C GLY A 153 3.90 11.93 -9.47
N GLY A 154 2.83 11.13 -9.46
CA GLY A 154 2.73 9.88 -8.72
C GLY A 154 2.79 8.63 -9.58
N GLU A 155 2.50 7.48 -8.96
CA GLU A 155 2.47 6.16 -9.59
C GLU A 155 1.04 5.66 -9.81
N SER A 156 0.80 4.97 -10.93
CA SER A 156 -0.36 4.09 -11.10
C SER A 156 -0.12 2.71 -10.47
N PHE A 157 -1.17 1.91 -10.31
CA PHE A 157 -1.00 0.49 -9.92
C PHE A 157 -0.12 -0.28 -10.91
N ARG A 158 -0.15 0.07 -12.21
CA ARG A 158 0.68 -0.55 -13.23
C ARG A 158 2.18 -0.30 -12.99
N ASP A 159 2.54 0.88 -12.53
CA ASP A 159 3.94 1.23 -12.26
C ASP A 159 4.45 0.50 -11.01
N VAL A 160 3.66 0.49 -9.95
CA VAL A 160 3.96 -0.33 -8.75
C VAL A 160 4.06 -1.82 -9.11
N GLU A 161 3.18 -2.34 -9.99
CA GLU A 161 3.26 -3.75 -10.43
C GLU A 161 4.58 -4.09 -11.11
N LYS A 162 5.12 -3.18 -11.94
CA LYS A 162 6.41 -3.40 -12.61
C LYS A 162 7.53 -3.63 -11.60
N ARG A 163 7.66 -2.74 -10.59
CA ARG A 163 8.73 -2.86 -9.58
C ARG A 163 8.53 -4.05 -8.64
N VAL A 164 7.29 -4.33 -8.23
CA VAL A 164 6.97 -5.51 -7.40
C VAL A 164 7.23 -6.81 -8.15
N LYS A 165 6.94 -6.89 -9.45
CA LYS A 165 7.26 -8.05 -10.29
C LYS A 165 8.76 -8.30 -10.39
N SER A 166 9.56 -7.24 -10.53
CA SER A 166 11.02 -7.32 -10.50
C SER A 166 11.50 -7.86 -9.14
N PHE A 167 10.99 -7.29 -8.04
CA PHE A 167 11.31 -7.76 -6.69
C PHE A 167 11.02 -9.26 -6.50
N ILE A 168 9.81 -9.71 -6.86
CA ILE A 168 9.42 -11.13 -6.70
C ILE A 168 10.34 -12.06 -7.51
N LYS A 169 10.73 -11.66 -8.72
CA LYS A 169 11.63 -12.45 -9.57
C LYS A 169 12.98 -12.66 -8.87
N ASP A 170 13.57 -11.59 -8.37
CA ASP A 170 14.88 -11.63 -7.70
C ASP A 170 14.80 -12.32 -6.34
N LEU A 171 13.73 -12.04 -5.57
CA LEU A 171 13.46 -12.70 -4.29
C LEU A 171 13.41 -14.23 -4.43
N LYS A 172 12.66 -14.74 -5.41
CA LYS A 172 12.57 -16.19 -5.66
C LYS A 172 13.92 -16.82 -6.01
N LYS A 173 14.73 -16.11 -6.80
CA LYS A 173 16.09 -16.54 -7.15
C LYS A 173 16.99 -16.54 -5.92
N PHE A 174 16.95 -15.47 -5.14
CA PHE A 174 17.72 -15.31 -3.90
C PHE A 174 17.38 -16.41 -2.88
N MET A 175 16.09 -16.64 -2.60
CA MET A 175 15.65 -17.65 -1.63
C MET A 175 16.09 -19.07 -2.01
N ARG A 176 15.99 -19.43 -3.29
CA ARG A 176 16.40 -20.76 -3.78
C ARG A 176 17.91 -20.95 -3.70
N ARG A 177 18.69 -19.92 -4.06
CA ARG A 177 20.15 -19.97 -4.02
C ARG A 177 20.68 -20.08 -2.60
N ASN A 178 20.12 -19.31 -1.68
CA ASN A 178 20.58 -19.23 -0.30
C ASN A 178 19.86 -20.20 0.65
N LYS A 179 18.82 -20.90 0.17
CA LYS A 179 18.01 -21.86 0.93
C LYS A 179 17.38 -21.26 2.19
N VAL A 180 16.81 -20.05 2.08
CA VAL A 180 16.27 -19.27 3.21
C VAL A 180 14.79 -19.00 3.07
N ASN A 181 14.12 -18.85 4.21
CA ASN A 181 12.80 -18.23 4.34
C ASN A 181 12.97 -16.72 4.54
N VAL A 182 11.94 -15.96 4.23
CA VAL A 182 12.01 -14.50 4.34
C VAL A 182 10.77 -13.90 4.99
N ALA A 183 10.97 -12.83 5.76
CA ALA A 183 9.89 -11.95 6.24
C ALA A 183 9.95 -10.61 5.50
N ILE A 184 8.80 -10.03 5.16
CA ILE A 184 8.72 -8.78 4.39
C ILE A 184 7.72 -7.84 5.03
N SER A 185 8.22 -6.72 5.55
CA SER A 185 7.39 -5.61 6.01
C SER A 185 7.21 -4.61 4.87
N ALA A 186 5.97 -4.44 4.39
CA ALA A 186 5.67 -3.64 3.21
C ALA A 186 4.40 -2.78 3.38
N HIS A 187 3.79 -2.34 2.28
CA HIS A 187 2.74 -1.33 2.25
C HIS A 187 1.49 -1.82 1.53
N GLY A 188 0.37 -1.10 1.71
CA GLY A 188 -0.93 -1.53 1.23
C GLY A 188 -0.97 -1.83 -0.27
N ASN A 189 -0.49 -0.91 -1.12
CA ASN A 189 -0.55 -1.09 -2.57
C ASN A 189 0.50 -2.07 -3.09
N SER A 190 1.72 -2.04 -2.56
CA SER A 190 2.75 -3.02 -2.96
C SER A 190 2.35 -4.45 -2.58
N ILE A 191 1.73 -4.67 -1.41
CA ILE A 191 1.20 -5.98 -1.00
C ILE A 191 0.05 -6.43 -1.90
N ARG A 192 -0.89 -5.53 -2.27
CA ARG A 192 -1.95 -5.87 -3.23
C ARG A 192 -1.38 -6.47 -4.52
N LEU A 193 -0.32 -5.86 -5.05
CA LEU A 193 0.27 -6.29 -6.32
C LEU A 193 1.20 -7.49 -6.16
N PHE A 194 1.88 -7.62 -5.03
CA PHE A 194 2.58 -8.85 -4.68
C PHE A 194 1.60 -10.04 -4.64
N ARG A 195 0.50 -9.90 -3.92
CA ARG A 195 -0.57 -10.89 -3.84
C ARG A 195 -1.15 -11.20 -5.21
N LYS A 196 -1.46 -10.14 -6.01
CA LYS A 196 -1.96 -10.32 -7.39
C LYS A 196 -1.09 -11.27 -8.20
N ILE A 197 0.24 -11.07 -8.14
CA ILE A 197 1.20 -11.87 -8.91
C ILE A 197 1.28 -13.29 -8.36
N MET A 198 1.36 -13.45 -7.03
CA MET A 198 1.49 -14.77 -6.41
C MET A 198 0.20 -15.60 -6.52
N GLU A 199 -0.95 -14.97 -6.36
CA GLU A 199 -2.28 -15.59 -6.38
C GLU A 199 -2.90 -15.61 -7.79
N ARG A 200 -2.26 -15.01 -8.81
CA ARG A 200 -2.76 -14.85 -10.19
C ARG A 200 -4.14 -14.19 -10.27
N ALA A 201 -4.37 -13.22 -9.37
CA ALA A 201 -5.67 -12.58 -9.25
C ALA A 201 -5.94 -11.57 -10.39
N PRO A 202 -7.21 -11.39 -10.80
CA PRO A 202 -7.58 -10.41 -11.82
C PRO A 202 -7.46 -8.97 -11.31
N LYS A 203 -7.11 -8.04 -12.20
CA LYS A 203 -6.90 -6.60 -11.87
C LYS A 203 -8.10 -5.97 -11.15
N LYS A 204 -9.32 -6.28 -11.61
CA LYS A 204 -10.56 -5.72 -11.04
C LYS A 204 -10.76 -6.03 -9.55
N SER A 205 -10.33 -7.21 -9.11
CA SER A 205 -10.44 -7.61 -7.70
C SER A 205 -9.40 -6.92 -6.84
N VAL A 206 -8.16 -6.83 -7.33
CA VAL A 206 -6.99 -6.38 -6.56
C VAL A 206 -7.10 -4.94 -6.09
N VAL A 207 -7.62 -4.04 -6.93
CA VAL A 207 -7.78 -2.61 -6.60
C VAL A 207 -8.75 -2.38 -5.44
N ARG A 208 -9.66 -3.32 -5.20
CA ARG A 208 -10.67 -3.26 -4.12
C ARG A 208 -10.24 -3.97 -2.83
N TRP A 209 -9.14 -4.72 -2.84
CA TRP A 209 -8.70 -5.45 -1.65
C TRP A 209 -8.32 -4.50 -0.52
N PHE A 210 -8.83 -4.77 0.65
CA PHE A 210 -8.29 -4.21 1.88
C PHE A 210 -7.12 -5.08 2.36
N ILE A 211 -6.00 -4.46 2.74
CA ILE A 211 -4.86 -5.14 3.33
C ILE A 211 -4.84 -4.83 4.83
N PRO A 212 -5.21 -5.80 5.67
CA PRO A 212 -5.20 -5.61 7.13
C PRO A 212 -3.81 -5.26 7.67
N TYR A 213 -3.76 -4.52 8.77
CA TYR A 213 -2.52 -4.11 9.43
C TYR A 213 -1.94 -5.19 10.34
N ASP A 214 -2.72 -6.22 10.63
CA ASP A 214 -2.46 -7.23 11.66
C ASP A 214 -2.53 -8.66 11.14
N LYS A 215 -2.29 -8.85 9.85
CA LYS A 215 -2.34 -10.14 9.16
C LYS A 215 -1.05 -10.44 8.42
N VAL A 216 -0.57 -11.68 8.55
CA VAL A 216 0.52 -12.23 7.76
C VAL A 216 -0.04 -12.99 6.54
N PHE A 217 0.54 -12.77 5.38
CA PHE A 217 0.30 -13.54 4.17
C PHE A 217 1.47 -14.48 3.94
N GLU A 218 1.19 -15.78 3.89
CA GLU A 218 2.20 -16.82 3.70
C GLU A 218 2.19 -17.37 2.27
N TYR A 219 3.36 -17.43 1.65
CA TYR A 219 3.56 -18.03 0.33
C TYR A 219 4.70 -19.04 0.36
N SER A 220 4.65 -19.99 -0.58
CA SER A 220 5.71 -20.98 -0.79
C SER A 220 6.33 -20.82 -2.18
N VAL A 221 7.67 -20.93 -2.29
CA VAL A 221 8.44 -20.78 -3.53
C VAL A 221 9.48 -21.88 -3.71
#